data_f5b9557d621f52e3e0a6b1b3e9c9ca30
#
_entry.id   f5b9557d621f52e3e0a6b1b3e9c9ca30
#
_cell.length_a   1.000
_cell.length_b   1.000
_cell.length_c   1.000
_cell.angle_alpha   90.00
_cell.angle_beta   90.00
_cell.angle_gamma   90.00
#
_symmetry.space_group_name_H-M   'P 1'
#
loop_
_entity.id
_entity.type
_entity.pdbx_description
1 polymer ?
#
loop_
_entity_poly.entity_id
_entity_poly.type
_entity_poly.pdbx_seq_one_letter_code
_entity_poly.pdbx_strand_id
1 'polypeptide(L)'
;MLRRLSVIAATAAMLALSALPALATTHSSTHKLSFPSHGGISSWGTYKKTSKGIYVNVCAKDTGSAFAVGAVVVATNSSGSRSGNLGAVAMGHGTTTCRFGTIPFSSHLKTYVIGWNSHGFVAFKTRLKKIF
;
A
#
# COMPACT_ATOMS: atom_id res chain seq x y z
N MET A 1 3.38 -54.57 30.49
CA MET A 1 4.42 -53.55 30.69
C MET A 1 4.98 -52.94 29.41
N LEU A 2 4.68 -53.49 28.28
CA LEU A 2 5.16 -52.98 26.98
C LEU A 2 4.30 -51.87 26.36
N ARG A 3 3.21 -51.47 26.98
CA ARG A 3 2.26 -50.48 26.45
C ARG A 3 2.58 -49.02 26.76
N ARG A 4 3.63 -48.78 27.55
CA ARG A 4 3.95 -47.40 27.96
C ARG A 4 4.96 -46.66 27.10
N LEU A 5 5.59 -47.35 26.17
CA LEU A 5 6.64 -46.75 25.32
C LEU A 5 6.12 -46.10 24.04
N SER A 6 4.90 -46.45 23.62
CA SER A 6 4.35 -45.92 22.37
C SER A 6 3.74 -44.53 22.49
N VAL A 7 3.49 -44.05 23.70
CA VAL A 7 2.84 -42.75 23.92
C VAL A 7 3.83 -41.59 23.86
N ILE A 8 5.10 -41.86 24.14
CA ILE A 8 6.14 -40.82 24.20
C ILE A 8 6.59 -40.38 22.80
N ALA A 9 6.53 -41.25 21.81
CA ALA A 9 6.92 -40.94 20.45
C ALA A 9 5.93 -40.03 19.74
N ALA A 10 4.64 -40.08 20.10
CA ALA A 10 3.60 -39.24 19.50
C ALA A 10 3.68 -37.78 19.96
N THR A 11 4.15 -37.53 21.18
CA THR A 11 4.29 -36.17 21.72
C THR A 11 5.47 -35.41 21.12
N ALA A 12 6.53 -36.07 20.77
CA ALA A 12 7.70 -35.43 20.14
C ALA A 12 7.41 -34.96 18.72
N ALA A 13 6.57 -35.66 17.96
CA ALA A 13 6.18 -35.28 16.62
C ALA A 13 5.28 -34.04 16.61
N MET A 14 4.44 -33.85 17.63
CA MET A 14 3.61 -32.65 17.74
C MET A 14 4.40 -31.36 18.06
N LEU A 15 5.47 -31.50 18.84
CA LEU A 15 6.33 -30.37 19.17
C LEU A 15 7.13 -29.86 17.95
N ALA A 16 7.51 -30.74 17.06
CA ALA A 16 8.19 -30.36 15.82
C ALA A 16 7.27 -29.59 14.87
N LEU A 17 5.98 -29.93 14.81
CA LEU A 17 4.99 -29.24 13.98
C LEU A 17 4.64 -27.85 14.51
N SER A 18 4.67 -27.62 15.81
CA SER A 18 4.35 -26.33 16.41
C SER A 18 5.44 -25.28 16.21
N ALA A 19 6.67 -25.66 15.86
CA ALA A 19 7.74 -24.75 15.55
C ALA A 19 7.64 -24.15 14.12
N LEU A 20 6.96 -24.83 13.18
CA LEU A 20 6.83 -24.37 11.79
C LEU A 20 6.00 -23.10 11.63
N PRO A 21 4.87 -22.88 12.33
CA PRO A 21 4.12 -21.63 12.20
C PRO A 21 4.88 -20.38 12.63
N ALA A 22 5.82 -20.49 13.56
CA ALA A 22 6.61 -19.36 14.02
C ALA A 22 7.55 -18.82 12.94
N LEU A 23 8.01 -19.65 12.00
CA LEU A 23 8.86 -19.24 10.88
C LEU A 23 8.07 -18.56 9.76
N ALA A 24 6.77 -18.84 9.65
CA ALA A 24 5.91 -18.26 8.63
C ALA A 24 5.45 -16.83 8.95
N THR A 25 5.75 -16.31 10.14
CA THR A 25 5.30 -14.98 10.58
C THR A 25 6.24 -13.83 10.20
N THR A 26 7.39 -14.12 9.59
CA THR A 26 8.30 -13.08 9.09
C THR A 26 7.78 -12.49 7.79
N HIS A 27 6.97 -11.46 7.88
CA HIS A 27 6.47 -10.70 6.75
C HIS A 27 6.68 -9.20 6.99
N SER A 28 6.66 -8.43 5.91
CA SER A 28 6.88 -7.00 5.96
C SER A 28 5.79 -6.29 6.75
N SER A 29 6.18 -5.31 7.56
CA SER A 29 5.27 -4.43 8.27
C SER A 29 4.52 -3.52 7.31
N THR A 30 3.30 -3.14 7.69
CA THR A 30 2.53 -2.12 7.00
C THR A 30 2.97 -0.73 7.47
N HIS A 31 3.21 0.16 6.53
CA HIS A 31 3.64 1.53 6.78
C HIS A 31 2.62 2.53 6.25
N LYS A 32 2.55 3.70 6.85
CA LYS A 32 1.70 4.79 6.36
C LYS A 32 2.34 5.47 5.16
N LEU A 33 1.52 5.77 4.15
CA LEU A 33 1.87 6.68 3.08
C LEU A 33 1.73 8.12 3.56
N SER A 34 2.62 8.98 3.10
CA SER A 34 2.46 10.42 3.24
C SER A 34 2.37 11.08 1.87
N PHE A 35 1.56 12.11 1.78
CA PHE A 35 1.32 12.85 0.55
C PHE A 35 1.70 14.32 0.72
N PRO A 36 2.06 15.02 -0.36
CA PRO A 36 2.21 16.47 -0.29
C PRO A 36 0.91 17.12 0.14
N SER A 37 0.98 18.14 0.97
CA SER A 37 -0.19 18.91 1.39
C SER A 37 -0.67 19.82 0.26
N HIS A 38 -1.97 19.87 0.05
CA HIS A 38 -2.64 20.81 -0.83
C HIS A 38 -4.05 21.08 -0.33
N GLY A 39 -4.51 22.32 -0.41
CA GLY A 39 -5.89 22.67 -0.08
C GLY A 39 -6.86 21.99 -1.04
N GLY A 40 -8.01 21.54 -0.54
CA GLY A 40 -9.06 20.92 -1.34
C GLY A 40 -8.97 19.40 -1.50
N ILE A 41 -7.96 18.77 -0.94
CA ILE A 41 -7.82 17.32 -0.91
C ILE A 41 -7.31 16.85 0.44
N SER A 42 -7.86 15.76 0.92
CA SER A 42 -7.32 14.95 2.00
C SER A 42 -6.88 13.60 1.43
N SER A 43 -5.64 13.19 1.68
CA SER A 43 -5.09 11.95 1.13
C SER A 43 -4.36 11.16 2.20
N TRP A 44 -4.54 9.85 2.17
CA TRP A 44 -3.93 8.92 3.12
C TRP A 44 -3.79 7.55 2.49
N GLY A 45 -3.10 6.69 3.16
CA GLY A 45 -2.94 5.32 2.72
C GLY A 45 -1.87 4.58 3.46
N THR A 46 -1.62 3.37 3.01
CA THR A 46 -0.62 2.46 3.55
C THR A 46 0.12 1.74 2.43
N TYR A 47 1.30 1.24 2.73
CA TYR A 47 2.04 0.36 1.83
C TYR A 47 2.70 -0.77 2.61
N LYS A 48 2.96 -1.86 1.90
CA LYS A 48 3.62 -3.05 2.43
C LYS A 48 4.49 -3.66 1.34
N LYS A 49 5.75 -3.91 1.66
CA LYS A 49 6.65 -4.65 0.76
C LYS A 49 6.27 -6.13 0.73
N THR A 50 6.21 -6.69 -0.45
CA THR A 50 5.91 -8.12 -0.67
C THR A 50 6.95 -8.73 -1.61
N SER A 51 6.96 -10.05 -1.73
CA SER A 51 7.82 -10.75 -2.70
C SER A 51 7.49 -10.43 -4.17
N LYS A 52 6.28 -9.93 -4.44
CA LYS A 52 5.80 -9.60 -5.79
C LYS A 52 5.92 -8.12 -6.15
N GLY A 53 6.28 -7.27 -5.18
CA GLY A 53 6.33 -5.83 -5.36
C GLY A 53 5.86 -5.10 -4.10
N ILE A 54 5.25 -3.93 -4.27
CA ILE A 54 4.75 -3.15 -3.14
C ILE A 54 3.23 -3.12 -3.22
N TYR A 55 2.59 -3.67 -2.19
CA TYR A 55 1.14 -3.55 -2.01
C TYR A 55 0.82 -2.16 -1.46
N VAL A 56 -0.12 -1.49 -2.09
CA VAL A 56 -0.51 -0.11 -1.78
C VAL A 56 -2.01 -0.03 -1.59
N ASN A 57 -2.43 0.70 -0.56
CA ASN A 57 -3.80 1.17 -0.38
C ASN A 57 -3.77 2.68 -0.31
N VAL A 58 -4.48 3.36 -1.19
CA VAL A 58 -4.49 4.81 -1.30
C VAL A 58 -5.90 5.34 -1.31
N CYS A 59 -6.14 6.40 -0.54
CA CYS A 59 -7.44 7.07 -0.43
C CYS A 59 -7.29 8.56 -0.72
N ALA A 60 -8.33 9.11 -1.34
CA ALA A 60 -8.48 10.54 -1.56
C ALA A 60 -9.89 10.97 -1.17
N LYS A 61 -10.00 12.14 -0.54
CA LYS A 61 -11.26 12.82 -0.25
C LYS A 61 -11.22 14.21 -0.84
N ASP A 62 -12.24 14.55 -1.60
CA ASP A 62 -12.44 15.90 -2.11
C ASP A 62 -13.00 16.79 -0.99
N THR A 63 -12.21 17.79 -0.58
CA THR A 63 -12.59 18.75 0.48
C THR A 63 -12.70 20.17 -0.05
N GLY A 64 -12.51 20.38 -1.35
CA GLY A 64 -12.48 21.68 -1.99
C GLY A 64 -13.49 21.85 -3.10
N SER A 65 -13.19 22.76 -4.01
CA SER A 65 -14.06 23.14 -5.13
C SER A 65 -13.62 22.55 -6.49
N ALA A 66 -12.55 21.79 -6.54
CA ALA A 66 -12.15 21.08 -7.74
C ALA A 66 -13.24 20.08 -8.17
N PHE A 67 -13.38 19.84 -9.46
CA PHE A 67 -14.32 18.85 -9.98
C PHE A 67 -13.94 17.43 -9.56
N ALA A 68 -12.66 17.12 -9.58
CA ALA A 68 -12.10 15.87 -9.13
C ALA A 68 -10.73 16.08 -8.52
N VAL A 69 -10.38 15.25 -7.54
CA VAL A 69 -9.05 15.24 -6.92
C VAL A 69 -8.49 13.83 -6.88
N GLY A 70 -7.20 13.69 -6.96
CA GLY A 70 -6.53 12.39 -6.96
C GLY A 70 -5.31 12.36 -6.06
N ALA A 71 -5.16 11.25 -5.34
CA ALA A 71 -3.94 10.90 -4.63
C ALA A 71 -3.26 9.76 -5.39
N VAL A 72 -2.00 9.92 -5.76
CA VAL A 72 -1.31 9.00 -6.65
C VAL A 72 0.00 8.52 -6.01
N VAL A 73 0.22 7.24 -6.10
CA VAL A 73 1.48 6.58 -5.76
C VAL A 73 2.17 6.16 -7.05
N VAL A 74 3.42 6.58 -7.21
CA VAL A 74 4.28 6.19 -8.31
C VAL A 74 5.38 5.30 -7.78
N ALA A 75 5.56 4.14 -8.39
CA ALA A 75 6.62 3.21 -8.02
C ALA A 75 7.70 3.17 -9.10
N THR A 76 8.94 3.04 -8.67
CA THR A 76 10.09 2.82 -9.53
C THR A 76 10.80 1.54 -9.13
N ASN A 77 11.49 0.92 -10.07
CA ASN A 77 12.35 -0.23 -9.81
C ASN A 77 13.73 0.21 -9.29
N SER A 78 14.62 -0.74 -9.05
CA SER A 78 15.97 -0.47 -8.53
C SER A 78 16.84 0.38 -9.48
N SER A 79 16.57 0.37 -10.77
CA SER A 79 17.28 1.19 -11.76
C SER A 79 16.71 2.62 -11.88
N GLY A 80 15.63 2.95 -11.18
CA GLY A 80 14.97 4.24 -11.25
C GLY A 80 13.91 4.37 -12.34
N SER A 81 13.69 3.34 -13.15
CA SER A 81 12.63 3.32 -14.15
C SER A 81 11.26 3.14 -13.49
N ARG A 82 10.25 3.76 -14.05
CA ARG A 82 8.87 3.65 -13.54
C ARG A 82 8.36 2.22 -13.71
N SER A 83 7.96 1.57 -12.62
CA SER A 83 7.37 0.23 -12.65
C SER A 83 5.85 0.25 -12.64
N GLY A 84 5.23 1.33 -12.20
CA GLY A 84 3.78 1.47 -12.21
C GLY A 84 3.30 2.61 -11.34
N ASN A 85 1.98 2.76 -11.29
CA ASN A 85 1.30 3.69 -10.39
C ASN A 85 -0.05 3.15 -9.94
N LEU A 86 -0.55 3.71 -8.87
CA LEU A 86 -1.90 3.48 -8.36
C LEU A 86 -2.43 4.79 -7.83
N GLY A 87 -3.64 5.15 -8.22
CA GLY A 87 -4.27 6.39 -7.77
C GLY A 87 -5.72 6.20 -7.41
N ALA A 88 -6.20 6.97 -6.43
CA ALA A 88 -7.59 7.10 -6.07
C ALA A 88 -8.08 8.50 -6.49
N VAL A 89 -9.20 8.56 -7.21
CA VAL A 89 -9.81 9.80 -7.67
C VAL A 89 -11.18 9.95 -7.01
N ALA A 90 -11.37 11.05 -6.30
CA ALA A 90 -12.65 11.43 -5.71
C ALA A 90 -13.27 12.56 -6.54
N MET A 91 -14.53 12.41 -6.93
CA MET A 91 -15.27 13.36 -7.75
C MET A 91 -16.40 13.98 -6.94
N GLY A 92 -16.32 15.30 -6.73
CA GLY A 92 -17.30 16.05 -6.00
C GLY A 92 -16.98 16.22 -4.51
N HIS A 93 -17.31 17.40 -4.00
CA HIS A 93 -17.04 17.79 -2.62
C HIS A 93 -17.60 16.79 -1.60
N GLY A 94 -16.77 16.36 -0.66
CA GLY A 94 -17.14 15.41 0.39
C GLY A 94 -17.03 13.94 0.00
N THR A 95 -16.77 13.60 -1.28
CA THR A 95 -16.62 12.21 -1.70
C THR A 95 -15.25 11.66 -1.34
N THR A 96 -15.23 10.38 -0.99
CA THR A 96 -14.01 9.63 -0.67
C THR A 96 -13.91 8.41 -1.59
N THR A 97 -12.73 8.17 -2.12
CA THR A 97 -12.43 7.00 -2.93
C THR A 97 -11.13 6.37 -2.46
N CYS A 98 -11.11 5.07 -2.33
CA CYS A 98 -9.91 4.28 -2.04
C CYS A 98 -9.65 3.26 -3.13
N ARG A 99 -8.38 3.01 -3.43
CA ARG A 99 -7.95 1.93 -4.33
C ARG A 99 -6.76 1.20 -3.74
N PHE A 100 -6.65 -0.08 -4.07
CA PHE A 100 -5.57 -0.92 -3.58
C PHE A 100 -5.08 -1.85 -4.69
N GLY A 101 -3.86 -2.28 -4.56
CA GLY A 101 -3.25 -3.23 -5.46
C GLY A 101 -1.75 -3.36 -5.22
N THR A 102 -1.15 -4.35 -5.88
CA THR A 102 0.30 -4.55 -5.86
C THR A 102 0.91 -3.98 -7.14
N ILE A 103 1.92 -3.12 -6.97
CA ILE A 103 2.72 -2.61 -8.08
C ILE A 103 3.93 -3.55 -8.21
N PRO A 104 4.01 -4.36 -9.27
CA PRO A 104 5.07 -5.37 -9.41
C PRO A 104 6.43 -4.73 -9.67
N PHE A 105 7.49 -5.44 -9.32
CA PHE A 105 8.89 -5.05 -9.56
C PHE A 105 9.28 -3.66 -9.04
N SER A 106 8.59 -3.19 -8.01
CA SER A 106 8.80 -1.88 -7.43
C SER A 106 9.76 -1.94 -6.25
N SER A 107 10.64 -0.96 -6.14
CA SER A 107 11.64 -0.83 -5.07
C SER A 107 11.52 0.47 -4.30
N HIS A 108 10.95 1.51 -4.93
CA HIS A 108 10.81 2.86 -4.36
C HIS A 108 9.43 3.42 -4.62
N LEU A 109 8.95 4.25 -3.71
CA LEU A 109 7.67 4.95 -3.85
C LEU A 109 7.85 6.46 -3.78
N LYS A 110 7.05 7.15 -4.58
CA LYS A 110 6.80 8.60 -4.51
C LYS A 110 5.31 8.84 -4.57
N THR A 111 4.86 9.95 -4.00
CA THR A 111 3.44 10.33 -3.97
C THR A 111 3.26 11.75 -4.50
N TYR A 112 2.10 12.01 -5.05
CA TYR A 112 1.65 13.37 -5.37
C TYR A 112 0.14 13.46 -5.29
N VAL A 113 -0.38 14.66 -5.25
CA VAL A 113 -1.82 14.93 -5.37
C VAL A 113 -2.08 15.84 -6.57
N ILE A 114 -3.27 15.69 -7.14
CA ILE A 114 -3.66 16.39 -8.36
C ILE A 114 -5.15 16.73 -8.29
N GLY A 115 -5.54 17.80 -8.91
CA GLY A 115 -6.94 18.19 -9.05
C GLY A 115 -7.25 18.65 -10.47
N TRP A 116 -8.49 18.42 -10.88
CA TRP A 116 -9.00 18.78 -12.21
C TRP A 116 -10.22 19.68 -12.11
N ASN A 117 -10.38 20.56 -13.09
CA ASN A 117 -11.61 21.32 -13.27
C ASN A 117 -12.66 20.50 -14.05
N SER A 118 -13.86 21.06 -14.21
CA SER A 118 -14.97 20.41 -14.91
C SER A 118 -14.72 20.15 -16.40
N HIS A 119 -13.73 20.79 -17.00
CA HIS A 119 -13.32 20.59 -18.40
C HIS A 119 -12.21 19.54 -18.54
N GLY A 120 -11.77 18.90 -17.45
CA GLY A 120 -10.73 17.90 -17.45
C GLY A 120 -9.30 18.44 -17.48
N PHE A 121 -9.13 19.75 -17.33
CA PHE A 121 -7.81 20.36 -17.21
C PHE A 121 -7.30 20.30 -15.78
N VAL A 122 -5.98 20.15 -15.63
CA VAL A 122 -5.32 20.13 -14.33
C VAL A 122 -5.49 21.51 -13.67
N ALA A 123 -6.17 21.53 -12.52
CA ALA A 123 -6.32 22.72 -11.69
C ALA A 123 -5.11 22.91 -10.77
N PHE A 124 -4.56 21.82 -10.24
CA PHE A 124 -3.33 21.80 -9.47
C PHE A 124 -2.65 20.44 -9.55
N LYS A 125 -1.33 20.42 -9.36
CA LYS A 125 -0.54 19.21 -9.22
C LYS A 125 0.67 19.52 -8.36
N THR A 126 0.88 18.72 -7.31
CA THR A 126 2.03 18.91 -6.44
C THR A 126 3.29 18.25 -7.03
N ARG A 127 4.44 18.63 -6.47
CA ARG A 127 5.69 17.91 -6.74
C ARG A 127 5.62 16.51 -6.14
N LEU A 128 6.43 15.60 -6.69
CA LEU A 128 6.59 14.26 -6.15
C LEU A 128 7.25 14.31 -4.77
N LYS A 129 6.66 13.60 -3.81
CA LYS A 129 7.22 13.40 -2.48
C LYS A 129 7.80 12.00 -2.39
N LYS A 130 9.10 11.91 -2.10
CA LYS A 130 9.78 10.63 -1.91
C LYS A 130 9.32 9.99 -0.59
N ILE A 131 8.97 8.70 -0.64
CA ILE A 131 8.62 7.90 0.52
C ILE A 131 9.83 7.08 0.97
N PHE A 132 10.46 6.37 0.05
CA PHE A 132 11.74 5.68 0.26
C PHE A 132 12.38 5.30 -1.07
#